data_00a4cabf9528ecdbb41508520fce513b
#
_entry.id   00a4cabf9528ecdbb41508520fce513b
#
_cell.length_a   1.000
_cell.length_b   1.000
_cell.length_c   1.000
_cell.angle_alpha   90.00
_cell.angle_beta   90.00
_cell.angle_gamma   90.00
#
_symmetry.space_group_name_H-M   'P 1'
#
loop_
_entity.id
_entity.type
_entity.pdbx_description
1 polymer ?
#
loop_
_entity_poly.entity_id
_entity_poly.type
_entity_poly.pdbx_seq_one_letter_code
_entity_poly.pdbx_strand_id
1 'polypeptide(L)'
;MDHIEKSNLSRQFLFRNSDINQPKSVVACRAAKGINPALNVKPYENKVGPETEMIFDDSFFDSLDCVFTALDNVDARLYVDQRCIFYRKPMLESGTLGTKGSTQVVVPSVTENYGAKRDPPEKSFAICTLA
;
A
#
# COMPACT_ATOMS: atom_id res chain seq x y z
N MET A 1 1.67 5.59 10.18
CA MET A 1 0.35 5.06 10.51
C MET A 1 -0.68 6.14 10.23
N ASP A 2 -1.60 5.88 9.33
CA ASP A 2 -2.48 6.90 8.78
C ASP A 2 -3.86 6.89 9.43
N HIS A 3 -4.35 8.08 9.76
CA HIS A 3 -5.73 8.30 10.17
C HIS A 3 -6.56 8.86 9.02
N ILE A 4 -7.87 8.67 9.11
CA ILE A 4 -8.80 9.15 8.10
C ILE A 4 -9.00 10.66 8.29
N GLU A 5 -8.79 11.40 7.22
CA GLU A 5 -9.03 12.83 7.13
C GLU A 5 -10.27 13.11 6.28
N LYS A 6 -10.90 14.26 6.51
CA LYS A 6 -12.08 14.68 5.73
C LYS A 6 -11.79 14.70 4.22
N SER A 7 -10.61 15.13 3.81
CA SER A 7 -10.16 15.14 2.42
C SER A 7 -10.12 13.75 1.76
N ASN A 8 -9.94 12.69 2.55
CA ASN A 8 -9.91 11.32 2.03
C ASN A 8 -11.27 10.85 1.52
N LEU A 9 -12.36 11.38 2.08
CA LEU A 9 -13.72 10.94 1.74
C LEU A 9 -14.12 11.23 0.30
N SER A 10 -13.43 12.14 -0.38
CA SER A 10 -13.67 12.46 -1.78
C SER A 10 -13.30 11.32 -2.75
N ARG A 11 -12.42 10.40 -2.34
CA ARG A 11 -11.86 9.34 -3.18
C ARG A 11 -11.71 7.96 -2.54
N GLN A 12 -11.81 7.87 -1.23
CA GLN A 12 -11.66 6.60 -0.48
C GLN A 12 -13.03 6.11 -0.02
N PHE A 13 -13.71 5.35 -0.88
CA PHE A 13 -15.13 4.99 -0.73
C PHE A 13 -15.46 4.09 0.48
N LEU A 14 -14.46 3.44 1.08
CA LEU A 14 -14.65 2.62 2.28
C LEU A 14 -14.95 3.45 3.54
N PHE A 15 -14.65 4.75 3.52
CA PHE A 15 -14.73 5.61 4.69
C PHE A 15 -15.95 6.50 4.68
N ARG A 16 -16.44 6.86 5.86
CA ARG A 16 -17.59 7.73 6.08
C ARG A 16 -17.21 8.88 7.04
N ASN A 17 -18.05 9.89 7.14
CA ASN A 17 -17.81 11.02 8.05
C ASN A 17 -17.61 10.59 9.51
N SER A 18 -18.29 9.54 9.95
CA SER A 18 -18.14 8.96 11.28
C SER A 18 -16.80 8.30 11.55
N ASP A 19 -16.00 8.07 10.50
CA ASP A 19 -14.71 7.38 10.59
C ASP A 19 -13.53 8.34 10.67
N ILE A 20 -13.77 9.65 10.57
CA ILE A 20 -12.71 10.67 10.65
C ILE A 20 -11.94 10.51 11.97
N ASN A 21 -10.63 10.65 11.90
CA ASN A 21 -9.65 10.44 12.97
C ASN A 21 -9.47 8.98 13.43
N GLN A 22 -10.12 8.01 12.82
CA GLN A 22 -9.87 6.59 13.07
C GLN A 22 -8.73 6.07 12.18
N PRO A 23 -8.01 4.99 12.61
CA PRO A 23 -6.96 4.37 11.80
C PRO A 23 -7.52 3.79 10.49
N LYS A 24 -6.88 4.12 9.36
CA LYS A 24 -7.33 3.68 8.03
C LYS A 24 -7.42 2.18 7.88
N SER A 25 -6.42 1.43 8.37
CA SER A 25 -6.37 -0.04 8.24
C SER A 25 -7.52 -0.72 8.98
N VAL A 26 -7.85 -0.23 10.18
CA VAL A 26 -8.92 -0.79 11.02
C VAL A 26 -10.29 -0.56 10.38
N VAL A 27 -10.53 0.67 9.93
CA VAL A 27 -11.81 1.04 9.30
C VAL A 27 -11.97 0.34 7.96
N ALA A 28 -10.92 0.27 7.14
CA ALA A 28 -10.95 -0.46 5.86
C ALA A 28 -11.27 -1.94 6.07
N CYS A 29 -10.67 -2.57 7.08
CA CYS A 29 -10.96 -3.95 7.45
C CYS A 29 -12.43 -4.15 7.82
N ARG A 30 -12.97 -3.28 8.68
CA ARG A 30 -14.38 -3.31 9.08
C ARG A 30 -15.33 -3.12 7.89
N ALA A 31 -15.05 -2.14 7.04
CA ALA A 31 -15.86 -1.85 5.85
C ALA A 31 -15.82 -3.01 4.84
N ALA A 32 -14.64 -3.59 4.60
CA ALA A 32 -14.48 -4.75 3.71
C ALA A 32 -15.25 -5.98 4.20
N LYS A 33 -15.23 -6.26 5.51
CA LYS A 33 -16.06 -7.33 6.11
C LYS A 33 -17.55 -7.05 6.01
N GLY A 34 -17.96 -5.80 6.01
CA GLY A 34 -19.35 -5.42 5.75
C GLY A 34 -19.82 -5.73 4.32
N ILE A 35 -18.90 -5.66 3.35
CA ILE A 35 -19.16 -6.02 1.95
C ILE A 35 -19.13 -7.55 1.76
N ASN A 36 -18.12 -8.21 2.32
CA ASN A 36 -17.96 -9.65 2.28
C ASN A 36 -17.68 -10.21 3.68
N PRO A 37 -18.69 -10.72 4.39
CA PRO A 37 -18.52 -11.26 5.73
C PRO A 37 -17.58 -12.48 5.84
N ALA A 38 -17.38 -13.21 4.74
CA ALA A 38 -16.46 -14.35 4.69
C ALA A 38 -14.99 -13.96 4.61
N LEU A 39 -14.69 -12.67 4.47
CA LEU A 39 -13.33 -12.17 4.33
C LEU A 39 -12.54 -12.35 5.63
N ASN A 40 -11.43 -13.09 5.55
CA ASN A 40 -10.47 -13.18 6.64
C ASN A 40 -9.38 -12.11 6.46
N VAL A 41 -9.56 -10.98 7.13
CA VAL A 41 -8.66 -9.83 7.02
C VAL A 41 -8.23 -9.36 8.41
N LYS A 42 -6.93 -9.08 8.56
CA LYS A 42 -6.30 -8.58 9.79
C LYS A 42 -5.70 -7.20 9.53
N PRO A 43 -6.12 -6.16 10.23
CA PRO A 43 -5.52 -4.83 10.11
C PRO A 43 -4.22 -4.75 10.91
N TYR A 44 -3.23 -4.05 10.38
CA TYR A 44 -2.04 -3.65 11.09
C TYR A 44 -2.00 -2.12 11.17
N GLU A 45 -1.71 -1.60 12.35
CA GLU A 45 -1.56 -0.17 12.60
C GLU A 45 -0.10 0.26 12.61
N ASN A 46 0.75 -0.49 11.95
CA ASN A 46 2.18 -0.27 11.87
C ASN A 46 2.55 0.30 10.49
N LYS A 47 3.50 1.21 10.46
CA LYS A 47 4.15 1.60 9.23
C LYS A 47 4.97 0.42 8.71
N VAL A 48 4.99 0.21 7.41
CA VAL A 48 5.87 -0.79 6.79
C VAL A 48 7.21 -0.11 6.48
N GLY A 49 8.26 -0.59 7.11
CA GLY A 49 9.60 -0.03 6.98
C GLY A 49 10.63 -0.77 7.83
N PRO A 50 11.91 -0.38 7.76
CA PRO A 50 12.99 -1.03 8.51
C PRO A 50 12.73 -1.07 10.01
N GLU A 51 12.06 -0.06 10.55
CA GLU A 51 11.74 0.06 11.98
C GLU A 51 10.71 -0.96 12.47
N THR A 52 10.03 -1.65 11.59
CA THR A 52 8.96 -2.63 11.89
C THR A 52 9.27 -4.04 11.40
N GLU A 53 10.52 -4.35 11.12
CA GLU A 53 10.94 -5.68 10.66
C GLU A 53 10.64 -6.79 11.67
N MET A 54 10.62 -6.47 12.96
CA MET A 54 10.23 -7.43 14.01
C MET A 54 8.73 -7.79 13.98
N ILE A 55 7.89 -6.96 13.32
CA ILE A 55 6.45 -7.20 13.18
C ILE A 55 6.17 -7.90 11.85
N PHE A 56 6.84 -7.44 10.79
CA PHE A 56 6.77 -8.01 9.44
C PHE A 56 8.02 -8.86 9.21
N ASP A 57 8.16 -9.89 10.01
CA ASP A 57 9.30 -10.80 10.06
C ASP A 57 9.22 -11.90 8.98
N ASP A 58 10.15 -12.84 9.08
CA ASP A 58 10.23 -14.00 8.19
C ASP A 58 8.92 -14.79 8.16
N SER A 59 8.33 -15.04 9.35
CA SER A 59 7.08 -15.78 9.46
C SER A 59 5.91 -15.06 8.79
N PHE A 60 5.89 -13.73 8.88
CA PHE A 60 4.89 -12.91 8.20
C PHE A 60 5.00 -13.09 6.68
N PHE A 61 6.19 -12.86 6.11
CA PHE A 61 6.38 -12.96 4.67
C PHE A 61 6.21 -14.39 4.15
N ASP A 62 6.67 -15.40 4.88
CA ASP A 62 6.51 -16.80 4.50
C ASP A 62 5.03 -17.21 4.37
N SER A 63 4.17 -16.63 5.18
CA SER A 63 2.72 -16.88 5.15
C SER A 63 1.99 -16.28 3.95
N LEU A 64 2.63 -15.36 3.19
CA LEU A 64 2.01 -14.66 2.07
C LEU A 64 2.16 -15.45 0.76
N ASP A 65 1.12 -15.43 -0.07
CA ASP A 65 1.17 -15.89 -1.45
C ASP A 65 1.71 -14.80 -2.38
N CYS A 66 1.32 -13.54 -2.16
CA CYS A 66 1.76 -12.37 -2.91
C CYS A 66 1.56 -11.09 -2.09
N VAL A 67 2.13 -9.98 -2.58
CA VAL A 67 2.02 -8.65 -1.98
C VAL A 67 1.42 -7.69 -2.99
N PHE A 68 0.41 -6.93 -2.57
CA PHE A 68 -0.16 -5.82 -3.35
C PHE A 68 0.25 -4.51 -2.70
N THR A 69 0.80 -3.60 -3.49
CA THR A 69 1.18 -2.28 -3.01
C THR A 69 0.38 -1.19 -3.70
N ALA A 70 -0.06 -0.21 -2.91
CA ALA A 70 -0.70 1.02 -3.35
C ALA A 70 -0.16 2.17 -2.51
N LEU A 71 1.15 2.33 -2.53
CA LEU A 71 1.91 3.27 -1.71
C LEU A 71 2.05 4.62 -2.42
N ASP A 72 2.21 5.68 -1.66
CA ASP A 72 2.28 7.06 -2.15
C ASP A 72 3.69 7.65 -2.19
N ASN A 73 4.72 6.88 -1.77
CA ASN A 73 6.11 7.32 -1.83
C ASN A 73 7.06 6.23 -2.36
N VAL A 74 8.13 6.67 -3.01
CA VAL A 74 9.10 5.79 -3.67
C VAL A 74 9.89 4.95 -2.67
N ASP A 75 10.28 5.51 -1.55
CA ASP A 75 11.12 4.81 -0.56
C ASP A 75 10.37 3.59 0.03
N ALA A 76 9.10 3.76 0.35
CA ALA A 76 8.28 2.65 0.83
C ALA A 76 8.08 1.57 -0.24
N ARG A 77 7.90 1.95 -1.51
CA ARG A 77 7.81 1.00 -2.63
C ARG A 77 9.10 0.21 -2.79
N LEU A 78 10.25 0.90 -2.78
CA LEU A 78 11.57 0.26 -2.87
C LEU A 78 11.82 -0.69 -1.70
N TYR A 79 11.44 -0.29 -0.48
CA TYR A 79 11.58 -1.16 0.68
C TYR A 79 10.77 -2.44 0.53
N VAL A 80 9.49 -2.34 0.16
CA VAL A 80 8.63 -3.52 -0.02
C VAL A 80 9.12 -4.39 -1.18
N ASP A 81 9.58 -3.78 -2.29
CA ASP A 81 10.18 -4.50 -3.42
C ASP A 81 11.37 -5.34 -2.98
N GLN A 82 12.31 -4.77 -2.21
CA GLN A 82 13.47 -5.48 -1.68
C GLN A 82 13.07 -6.67 -0.78
N ARG A 83 12.05 -6.47 0.09
CA ARG A 83 11.54 -7.56 0.94
C ARG A 83 10.89 -8.66 0.11
N CYS A 84 10.09 -8.30 -0.91
CA CYS A 84 9.48 -9.27 -1.82
C CYS A 84 10.53 -10.08 -2.59
N ILE A 85 11.61 -9.46 -3.04
CA ILE A 85 12.73 -10.16 -3.68
C ILE A 85 13.40 -11.12 -2.70
N PHE A 86 13.71 -10.64 -1.48
CA PHE A 86 14.39 -11.44 -0.46
C PHE A 86 13.58 -12.71 -0.11
N TYR A 87 12.27 -12.56 0.12
CA TYR A 87 11.38 -13.67 0.45
C TYR A 87 10.80 -14.39 -0.76
N ARG A 88 11.22 -14.03 -1.99
CA ARG A 88 10.72 -14.60 -3.25
C ARG A 88 9.19 -14.55 -3.38
N LYS A 89 8.57 -13.47 -2.94
CA LYS A 89 7.12 -13.27 -3.04
C LYS A 89 6.79 -12.41 -4.26
N PRO A 90 5.85 -12.84 -5.10
CA PRO A 90 5.33 -11.99 -6.17
C PRO A 90 4.76 -10.69 -5.60
N MET A 91 4.98 -9.58 -6.31
CA MET A 91 4.45 -8.27 -5.95
C MET A 91 3.70 -7.66 -7.14
N LEU A 92 2.52 -7.11 -6.85
CA LEU A 92 1.79 -6.25 -7.78
C LEU A 92 1.85 -4.82 -7.23
N GLU A 93 2.66 -4.01 -7.88
CA GLU A 93 2.80 -2.59 -7.55
C GLU A 93 1.77 -1.80 -8.33
N SER A 94 1.14 -0.82 -7.68
CA SER A 94 0.22 0.12 -8.32
C SER A 94 0.45 1.54 -7.82
N GLY A 95 0.42 2.48 -8.74
CA GLY A 95 0.59 3.89 -8.44
C GLY A 95 -0.24 4.78 -9.33
N THR A 96 -0.43 6.02 -8.90
CA THR A 96 -1.12 7.05 -9.67
C THR A 96 -0.31 8.33 -9.69
N LEU A 97 -0.35 9.03 -10.80
CA LEU A 97 0.22 10.35 -10.97
C LEU A 97 -0.80 11.23 -11.71
N GLY A 98 -1.58 12.00 -10.97
CA GLY A 98 -2.69 12.77 -11.52
C GLY A 98 -3.73 11.85 -12.18
N THR A 99 -3.94 12.02 -13.49
CA THR A 99 -4.90 11.23 -14.29
C THR A 99 -4.33 9.93 -14.84
N LYS A 100 -3.04 9.66 -14.61
CA LYS A 100 -2.37 8.44 -15.08
C LYS A 100 -2.26 7.43 -13.95
N GLY A 101 -2.54 6.17 -14.24
CA GLY A 101 -2.27 5.04 -13.36
C GLY A 101 -1.17 4.16 -13.97
N SER A 102 -0.40 3.52 -13.11
CA SER A 102 0.60 2.52 -13.51
C SER A 102 0.45 1.27 -12.68
N THR A 103 0.75 0.15 -13.28
CA THR A 103 0.87 -1.13 -12.58
C THR A 103 2.12 -1.86 -13.04
N GLN A 104 2.79 -2.52 -12.12
CA GLN A 104 3.93 -3.36 -12.42
C GLN A 104 3.79 -4.70 -11.68
N VAL A 105 3.96 -5.78 -12.43
CA VAL A 105 4.04 -7.14 -11.86
C VAL A 105 5.49 -7.49 -11.68
N VAL A 106 5.87 -7.84 -10.46
CA VAL A 106 7.21 -8.30 -10.10
C VAL A 106 7.13 -9.74 -9.65
N VAL A 107 7.79 -10.62 -10.39
CA VAL A 107 7.94 -12.04 -10.03
C VAL A 107 9.43 -12.29 -9.84
N PRO A 108 9.91 -12.51 -8.61
CA PRO A 108 11.32 -12.71 -8.34
C PRO A 108 11.92 -13.82 -9.21
N SER A 109 13.09 -13.56 -9.77
CA SER A 109 13.81 -14.43 -10.70
C SER A 109 13.19 -14.61 -12.10
N VAL A 110 12.06 -13.97 -12.39
CA VAL A 110 11.37 -14.05 -13.69
C VAL A 110 11.28 -12.69 -14.37
N THR A 111 10.93 -11.64 -13.63
CA THR A 111 10.83 -10.28 -14.16
C THR A 111 11.86 -9.35 -13.53
N GLU A 112 11.99 -8.15 -14.11
CA GLU A 112 12.66 -7.05 -13.42
C GLU A 112 11.87 -6.66 -12.17
N ASN A 113 12.58 -6.20 -11.14
CA ASN A 113 11.98 -5.67 -9.92
C ASN A 113 11.62 -4.18 -10.07
N TYR A 114 10.85 -3.65 -9.12
CA TYR A 114 10.46 -2.24 -9.14
C TYR A 114 11.67 -1.30 -9.09
N GLY A 115 12.66 -1.60 -8.25
CA GLY A 115 13.87 -0.82 -8.10
C GLY A 115 14.83 -0.84 -9.29
N ALA A 116 14.66 -1.74 -10.27
CA ALA A 116 15.48 -1.80 -11.47
C ALA A 116 15.21 -0.64 -12.44
N LYS A 117 14.03 -0.07 -12.40
CA LYS A 117 13.65 1.14 -13.15
C LYS A 117 13.60 2.31 -12.18
N ARG A 118 14.42 3.34 -12.43
CA ARG A 118 14.28 4.59 -11.69
C ARG A 118 13.01 5.28 -12.18
N ASP A 119 12.06 5.46 -11.29
CA ASP A 119 10.97 6.40 -11.54
C ASP A 119 11.58 7.79 -11.79
N PRO A 120 10.99 8.58 -12.71
CA PRO A 120 11.40 9.96 -12.86
C PRO A 120 11.24 10.66 -11.51
N PRO A 121 12.14 11.61 -11.15
CA PRO A 121 12.05 12.33 -9.90
C PRO A 121 10.64 12.87 -9.70
N GLU A 122 10.07 12.64 -8.53
CA GLU A 122 8.75 13.16 -8.19
C GLU A 122 8.74 14.67 -8.38
N LYS A 123 8.11 15.13 -9.46
CA LYS A 123 7.75 16.52 -9.56
C LYS A 123 6.65 16.73 -8.53
N SER A 124 6.96 17.46 -7.48
CA SER A 124 5.95 17.93 -6.52
C SER A 124 4.95 18.81 -7.29
N PHE A 125 3.93 18.18 -7.84
CA PHE A 125 2.77 18.94 -8.27
C PHE A 125 2.04 19.32 -7.00
N ALA A 126 1.98 20.64 -6.76
CA ALA A 126 1.06 21.16 -5.76
C ALA A 126 -0.30 20.49 -6.03
N ILE A 127 -0.76 19.71 -5.05
CA ILE A 127 -2.05 19.04 -5.15
C ILE A 127 -3.09 20.12 -5.31
N CYS A 128 -3.53 20.28 -6.56
CA CYS A 128 -4.75 20.92 -6.99
C CYS A 128 -5.45 21.84 -5.99
N THR A 129 -5.16 23.07 -6.08
CA THR A 129 -6.19 24.10 -6.11
C THR A 129 -6.99 23.93 -7.41
N LEU A 130 -7.94 23.02 -7.45
CA LEU A 130 -9.13 23.14 -8.27
C LEU A 130 -10.19 23.71 -7.36
N ALA A 131 -10.25 25.02 -7.36
CA ALA A 131 -11.42 25.77 -6.93
C ALA A 131 -12.60 25.46 -7.85
#